data_81a75b19c1abc7a8118afa496f0bd38d
#
_entry.id   81a75b19c1abc7a8118afa496f0bd38d
#
_cell.length_a   1.000
_cell.length_b   1.000
_cell.length_c   1.000
_cell.angle_alpha   90.00
_cell.angle_beta   90.00
_cell.angle_gamma   90.00
#
_symmetry.space_group_name_H-M   'P 1'
#
loop_
_entity.id
_entity.type
_entity.pdbx_description
1 polymer ?
#
loop_
_entity_poly.entity_id
_entity_poly.type
_entity_poly.pdbx_seq_one_letter_code
_entity_poly.pdbx_strand_id
1 'polypeptide(L)'
;MIATQLENGTIKTFKSIPKDWGNVVGGFNTLSGSDLETYGFYDVVTPVIKESQKLGAIEWSEQYSVFLYPVENKEFSQSLAEMKAQKIEKLKIIYGQEIAKTDWIIIRDQELGNTTDSDVLTARATLRTNCATKETAINGKTTKAHVADYSLPSFI
;
A
#
# COMPACT_ATOMS: atom_id res chain seq x y z
N MET A 1 7.47 -15.09 10.17
CA MET A 1 8.91 -14.73 10.11
C MET A 1 9.42 -14.69 11.54
N ILE A 2 10.64 -15.12 11.77
CA ILE A 2 11.24 -15.20 13.11
C ILE A 2 12.56 -14.41 13.14
N ALA A 3 12.95 -13.89 14.29
CA ALA A 3 14.21 -13.18 14.45
C ALA A 3 14.86 -13.49 15.80
N THR A 4 16.15 -13.20 15.89
CA THR A 4 16.93 -13.25 17.13
C THR A 4 17.90 -12.07 17.17
N GLN A 5 18.21 -11.60 18.35
CA GLN A 5 19.26 -10.61 18.57
C GLN A 5 20.59 -11.31 18.85
N LEU A 6 21.61 -10.96 18.08
CA LEU A 6 22.96 -11.46 18.26
C LEU A 6 23.66 -10.75 19.42
N GLU A 7 24.75 -11.31 19.94
CA GLU A 7 25.55 -10.73 21.03
C GLU A 7 26.06 -9.31 20.74
N ASN A 8 26.27 -8.99 19.46
CA ASN A 8 26.68 -7.65 19.03
C ASN A 8 25.50 -6.66 18.92
N GLY A 9 24.29 -7.04 19.35
CA GLY A 9 23.08 -6.23 19.28
C GLY A 9 22.37 -6.24 17.94
N THR A 10 22.93 -6.85 16.88
CA THR A 10 22.30 -6.93 15.57
C THR A 10 21.13 -7.90 15.58
N ILE A 11 19.98 -7.49 15.05
CA ILE A 11 18.82 -8.37 14.88
C ILE A 11 18.91 -9.09 13.53
N LYS A 12 18.89 -10.41 13.58
CA LYS A 12 18.92 -11.28 12.40
C LYS A 12 17.55 -11.90 12.18
N THR A 13 16.99 -11.70 11.00
CA THR A 13 15.68 -12.23 10.61
C THR A 13 15.81 -13.47 9.73
N PHE A 14 14.84 -14.39 9.85
CA PHE A 14 14.79 -15.63 9.10
C PHE A 14 13.38 -15.83 8.53
N LYS A 15 13.31 -16.26 7.27
CA LYS A 15 12.04 -16.65 6.63
C LYS A 15 11.49 -17.96 7.22
N SER A 16 12.40 -18.87 7.57
CA SER A 16 12.12 -20.16 8.24
C SER A 16 13.18 -20.40 9.30
N ILE A 17 12.85 -21.18 10.30
CA ILE A 17 13.78 -21.56 11.37
C ILE A 17 14.98 -22.30 10.75
N PRO A 18 16.23 -21.91 11.06
CA PRO A 18 17.42 -22.59 10.56
C PRO A 18 17.51 -24.03 11.10
N LYS A 19 18.17 -24.92 10.38
CA LYS A 19 18.39 -26.29 10.85
C LYS A 19 19.43 -26.40 11.96
N ASP A 20 20.38 -25.46 11.95
CA ASP A 20 21.50 -25.41 12.87
C ASP A 20 21.58 -24.03 13.51
N TRP A 21 21.80 -23.98 14.82
CA TRP A 21 21.98 -22.73 15.55
C TRP A 21 22.80 -22.96 16.82
N GLY A 22 23.88 -22.17 17.00
CA GLY A 22 24.76 -22.30 18.16
C GLY A 22 25.36 -23.69 18.23
N ASN A 23 25.11 -24.38 19.32
CA ASN A 23 25.56 -25.75 19.59
C ASN A 23 24.56 -26.84 19.15
N VAL A 24 23.40 -26.45 18.59
CA VAL A 24 22.40 -27.40 18.09
C VAL A 24 22.67 -27.64 16.60
N VAL A 25 23.11 -28.84 16.28
CA VAL A 25 23.41 -29.28 14.90
C VAL A 25 22.32 -30.26 14.44
N GLY A 26 21.62 -29.90 13.41
CA GLY A 26 20.45 -30.64 12.90
C GLY A 26 19.28 -30.63 13.87
N GLY A 27 18.10 -30.26 13.42
CA GLY A 27 16.91 -30.32 14.24
C GLY A 27 16.54 -29.04 15.02
N PHE A 28 17.31 -27.95 14.96
CA PHE A 28 16.90 -26.68 15.55
C PHE A 28 15.54 -26.22 15.00
N ASN A 29 15.28 -26.49 13.74
CA ASN A 29 14.01 -26.18 13.07
C ASN A 29 12.81 -27.06 13.50
N THR A 30 13.03 -28.04 14.38
CA THR A 30 11.97 -28.89 14.94
C THR A 30 11.60 -28.51 16.37
N LEU A 31 12.26 -27.51 16.93
CA LEU A 31 11.99 -27.02 18.28
C LEU A 31 10.62 -26.35 18.34
N SER A 32 9.97 -26.43 19.49
CA SER A 32 8.71 -25.72 19.78
C SER A 32 8.93 -24.21 19.93
N GLY A 33 7.88 -23.42 19.87
CA GLY A 33 7.98 -21.97 20.07
C GLY A 33 8.64 -21.59 21.39
N SER A 34 8.25 -22.24 22.49
CA SER A 34 8.83 -22.01 23.83
C SER A 34 10.31 -22.40 23.92
N ASP A 35 10.72 -23.47 23.23
CA ASP A 35 12.13 -23.87 23.18
C ASP A 35 12.94 -22.84 22.35
N LEU A 36 12.40 -22.35 21.23
CA LEU A 36 13.02 -21.31 20.41
C LEU A 36 13.24 -20.01 21.20
N GLU A 37 12.28 -19.63 22.05
CA GLU A 37 12.42 -18.47 22.94
C GLU A 37 13.61 -18.59 23.90
N THR A 38 13.95 -19.79 24.36
CA THR A 38 15.15 -20.02 25.22
C THR A 38 16.46 -19.72 24.45
N TYR A 39 16.43 -19.78 23.13
CA TYR A 39 17.54 -19.39 22.25
C TYR A 39 17.42 -17.94 21.74
N GLY A 40 16.47 -17.18 22.27
CA GLY A 40 16.25 -15.78 21.88
C GLY A 40 15.57 -15.60 20.54
N PHE A 41 14.90 -16.63 20.01
CA PHE A 41 14.12 -16.55 18.77
C PHE A 41 12.67 -16.22 19.06
N TYR A 42 12.19 -15.15 18.47
CA TYR A 42 10.82 -14.66 18.64
C TYR A 42 10.19 -14.31 17.30
N ASP A 43 8.88 -14.26 17.27
CA ASP A 43 8.14 -13.86 16.10
C ASP A 43 8.44 -12.41 15.68
N VAL A 44 8.33 -12.16 14.37
CA VAL A 44 8.45 -10.83 13.80
C VAL A 44 7.10 -10.34 13.32
N VAL A 45 6.63 -9.25 13.89
CA VAL A 45 5.40 -8.57 13.50
C VAL A 45 5.72 -7.49 12.47
N THR A 46 5.10 -7.60 11.31
CA THR A 46 5.19 -6.57 10.26
C THR A 46 3.81 -5.91 10.14
N PRO A 47 3.67 -4.66 10.56
CA PRO A 47 2.40 -3.96 10.47
C PRO A 47 2.04 -3.62 9.02
N VAL A 48 0.73 -3.51 8.74
CA VAL A 48 0.23 -2.93 7.49
C VAL A 48 0.39 -1.42 7.56
N ILE A 49 1.07 -0.84 6.56
CA ILE A 49 1.36 0.59 6.51
C ILE A 49 0.54 1.28 5.41
N LYS A 50 0.30 2.58 5.61
CA LYS A 50 -0.30 3.48 4.61
C LYS A 50 0.75 3.98 3.63
N GLU A 51 0.32 4.61 2.52
CA GLU A 51 1.24 5.24 1.56
C GLU A 51 2.09 6.36 2.18
N SER A 52 1.56 7.04 3.20
CA SER A 52 2.27 8.08 3.96
C SER A 52 3.27 7.54 4.98
N GLN A 53 3.37 6.23 5.15
CA GLN A 53 4.15 5.58 6.18
C GLN A 53 5.24 4.68 5.58
N LYS A 54 6.27 4.42 6.36
CA LYS A 54 7.34 3.45 6.09
C LYS A 54 7.58 2.60 7.33
N LEU A 55 8.20 1.46 7.15
CA LEU A 55 8.69 0.66 8.27
C LEU A 55 10.06 1.22 8.69
N GLY A 56 10.24 1.41 9.99
CA GLY A 56 11.51 1.69 10.61
C GLY A 56 12.42 0.48 10.69
N ALA A 57 13.53 0.59 11.37
CA ALA A 57 14.41 -0.54 11.65
C ALA A 57 13.72 -1.52 12.60
N ILE A 58 13.95 -2.82 12.39
CA ILE A 58 13.43 -3.87 13.28
C ILE A 58 13.97 -3.66 14.69
N GLU A 59 13.11 -3.77 15.69
CA GLU A 59 13.46 -3.64 17.10
C GLU A 59 12.75 -4.68 17.97
N TRP A 60 13.28 -4.92 19.17
CA TRP A 60 12.65 -5.75 20.18
C TRP A 60 11.58 -4.98 20.94
N SER A 61 10.43 -5.58 21.14
CA SER A 61 9.36 -5.04 21.98
C SER A 61 9.17 -5.86 23.24
N GLU A 62 9.60 -5.32 24.38
CA GLU A 62 9.38 -5.94 25.69
C GLU A 62 7.89 -6.13 26.01
N GLN A 63 7.06 -5.18 25.61
CA GLN A 63 5.63 -5.20 25.89
C GLN A 63 4.92 -6.42 25.28
N TYR A 64 5.35 -6.82 24.07
CA TYR A 64 4.69 -7.88 23.31
C TYR A 64 5.55 -9.15 23.20
N SER A 65 6.78 -9.12 23.70
CA SER A 65 7.77 -10.20 23.54
C SER A 65 7.92 -10.65 22.08
N VAL A 66 8.06 -9.69 21.17
CA VAL A 66 8.24 -9.93 19.73
C VAL A 66 9.23 -8.93 19.15
N PHE A 67 9.80 -9.27 18.00
CA PHE A 67 10.44 -8.27 17.15
C PHE A 67 9.39 -7.60 16.28
N LEU A 68 9.51 -6.28 16.10
CA LEU A 68 8.57 -5.54 15.26
C LEU A 68 9.29 -4.48 14.42
N TYR A 69 8.63 -4.08 13.34
CA TYR A 69 9.03 -2.92 12.56
C TYR A 69 8.17 -1.74 13.00
N PRO A 70 8.75 -0.72 13.66
CA PRO A 70 7.99 0.48 14.01
C PRO A 70 7.47 1.18 12.75
N VAL A 71 6.29 1.80 12.87
CA VAL A 71 5.70 2.56 11.78
C VAL A 71 6.13 4.01 11.90
N GLU A 72 6.81 4.50 10.89
CA GLU A 72 7.29 5.88 10.81
C GLU A 72 6.55 6.65 9.71
N ASN A 73 6.39 7.95 9.87
CA ASN A 73 5.88 8.80 8.82
C ASN A 73 6.97 9.07 7.77
N LYS A 74 6.58 9.04 6.49
CA LYS A 74 7.48 9.43 5.39
C LYS A 74 7.66 10.93 5.34
N GLU A 75 8.89 11.35 5.10
CA GLU A 75 9.19 12.71 4.67
C GLU A 75 8.88 12.85 3.18
N PHE A 76 8.17 13.91 2.81
CA PHE A 76 7.85 14.22 1.42
C PHE A 76 8.62 15.47 0.99
N SER A 77 9.49 15.35 -0.01
CA SER A 77 10.24 16.49 -0.57
C SER A 77 9.35 17.45 -1.36
N GLN A 78 8.26 16.93 -1.95
CA GLN A 78 7.30 17.72 -2.71
C GLN A 78 6.45 18.61 -1.80
N SER A 79 6.01 19.75 -2.31
CA SER A 79 5.01 20.59 -1.66
C SER A 79 3.63 19.91 -1.64
N LEU A 80 2.75 20.33 -0.76
CA LEU A 80 1.37 19.85 -0.72
C LEU A 80 0.63 20.10 -2.04
N ALA A 81 0.89 21.25 -2.69
CA ALA A 81 0.28 21.59 -3.97
C ALA A 81 0.73 20.65 -5.10
N GLU A 82 2.02 20.35 -5.19
CA GLU A 82 2.57 19.41 -6.18
C GLU A 82 2.01 17.99 -5.98
N MET A 83 1.93 17.52 -4.74
CA MET A 83 1.36 16.20 -4.45
C MET A 83 -0.12 16.13 -4.85
N LYS A 84 -0.91 17.18 -4.59
CA LYS A 84 -2.30 17.25 -5.04
C LYS A 84 -2.40 17.22 -6.57
N ALA A 85 -1.60 18.04 -7.25
CA ALA A 85 -1.59 18.09 -8.70
C ALA A 85 -1.29 16.72 -9.33
N GLN A 86 -0.26 16.04 -8.85
CA GLN A 86 0.10 14.70 -9.32
C GLN A 86 -0.99 13.64 -9.02
N LYS A 87 -1.62 13.71 -7.84
CA LYS A 87 -2.69 12.77 -7.48
C LYS A 87 -3.93 13.00 -8.36
N ILE A 88 -4.26 14.26 -8.67
CA ILE A 88 -5.36 14.64 -9.57
C ILE A 88 -5.07 14.22 -11.01
N GLU A 89 -3.83 14.40 -11.47
CA GLU A 89 -3.41 13.93 -12.80
C GLU A 89 -3.62 12.42 -12.95
N LYS A 90 -3.13 11.63 -11.98
CA LYS A 90 -3.37 10.17 -11.94
C LYS A 90 -4.85 9.83 -11.92
N LEU A 91 -5.65 10.55 -11.14
CA LEU A 91 -7.11 10.39 -11.09
C LEU A 91 -7.74 10.60 -12.48
N LYS A 92 -7.36 11.69 -13.17
CA LYS A 92 -7.88 12.02 -14.51
C LYS A 92 -7.48 10.98 -15.56
N ILE A 93 -6.26 10.44 -15.48
CA ILE A 93 -5.82 9.35 -16.36
C ILE A 93 -6.70 8.12 -16.16
N ILE A 94 -6.95 7.69 -14.92
CA ILE A 94 -7.77 6.51 -14.60
C ILE A 94 -9.20 6.67 -15.14
N TYR A 95 -9.86 7.80 -14.87
CA TYR A 95 -11.21 8.06 -15.38
C TYR A 95 -11.24 8.26 -16.89
N GLY A 96 -10.21 8.89 -17.48
CA GLY A 96 -10.06 9.06 -18.92
C GLY A 96 -9.98 7.73 -19.64
N GLN A 97 -9.18 6.79 -19.13
CA GLN A 97 -9.09 5.44 -19.68
C GLN A 97 -10.44 4.70 -19.63
N GLU A 98 -11.20 4.84 -18.54
CA GLU A 98 -12.52 4.22 -18.42
C GLU A 98 -13.54 4.82 -19.39
N ILE A 99 -13.55 6.14 -19.55
CA ILE A 99 -14.41 6.83 -20.53
C ILE A 99 -14.04 6.43 -21.97
N ALA A 100 -12.75 6.30 -22.28
CA ALA A 100 -12.27 5.96 -23.62
C ALA A 100 -12.74 4.59 -24.10
N LYS A 101 -13.07 3.66 -23.21
CA LYS A 101 -13.64 2.34 -23.59
C LYS A 101 -14.92 2.45 -24.41
N THR A 102 -15.64 3.55 -24.31
CA THR A 102 -16.90 3.80 -25.01
C THR A 102 -16.81 4.89 -26.09
N ASP A 103 -15.62 5.45 -26.36
CA ASP A 103 -15.45 6.50 -27.38
C ASP A 103 -15.81 5.99 -28.78
N TRP A 104 -15.45 4.76 -29.10
CA TRP A 104 -15.77 4.15 -30.39
C TRP A 104 -17.29 4.06 -30.63
N ILE A 105 -18.11 3.88 -29.59
CA ILE A 105 -19.58 3.85 -29.71
C ILE A 105 -20.08 5.21 -30.15
N ILE A 106 -19.60 6.28 -29.49
CA ILE A 106 -20.00 7.66 -29.81
C ILE A 106 -19.62 7.99 -31.26
N ILE A 107 -18.37 7.67 -31.65
CA ILE A 107 -17.87 7.95 -33.00
C ILE A 107 -18.68 7.20 -34.05
N ARG A 108 -18.86 5.89 -33.88
CA ARG A 108 -19.64 5.03 -34.78
C ARG A 108 -21.07 5.56 -34.96
N ASP A 109 -21.75 5.91 -33.85
CA ASP A 109 -23.14 6.36 -33.92
C ASP A 109 -23.25 7.71 -34.63
N GLN A 110 -22.28 8.60 -34.40
CA GLN A 110 -22.19 9.87 -35.08
C GLN A 110 -21.95 9.70 -36.59
N GLU A 111 -21.04 8.81 -36.99
CA GLU A 111 -20.74 8.53 -38.40
C GLU A 111 -21.92 7.93 -39.16
N LEU A 112 -22.71 7.09 -38.47
CA LEU A 112 -23.88 6.42 -39.04
C LEU A 112 -25.16 7.26 -38.92
N GLY A 113 -25.14 8.43 -38.30
CA GLY A 113 -26.32 9.24 -38.03
C GLY A 113 -27.27 8.64 -37.00
N ASN A 114 -26.80 7.73 -36.19
CA ASN A 114 -27.57 7.09 -35.12
C ASN A 114 -27.57 7.93 -33.83
N THR A 115 -28.60 7.73 -33.01
CA THR A 115 -28.59 8.27 -31.64
C THR A 115 -27.85 7.29 -30.73
N THR A 116 -26.85 7.78 -30.01
CA THR A 116 -26.15 6.97 -29.01
C THR A 116 -27.07 6.58 -27.87
N ASP A 117 -26.95 5.35 -27.41
CA ASP A 117 -27.71 4.81 -26.28
C ASP A 117 -27.57 5.72 -25.04
N SER A 118 -28.73 6.01 -24.42
CA SER A 118 -28.82 6.86 -23.25
C SER A 118 -28.05 6.30 -22.04
N ASP A 119 -27.95 4.98 -21.92
CA ASP A 119 -27.21 4.33 -20.82
C ASP A 119 -25.71 4.58 -20.96
N VAL A 120 -25.18 4.54 -22.19
CA VAL A 120 -23.78 4.89 -22.48
C VAL A 120 -23.51 6.36 -22.11
N LEU A 121 -24.40 7.28 -22.52
CA LEU A 121 -24.25 8.69 -22.20
C LEU A 121 -24.32 8.96 -20.70
N THR A 122 -25.27 8.31 -19.99
CA THR A 122 -25.44 8.42 -18.54
C THR A 122 -24.24 7.87 -17.78
N ALA A 123 -23.72 6.69 -18.17
CA ALA A 123 -22.53 6.10 -17.57
C ALA A 123 -21.32 7.03 -17.70
N ARG A 124 -21.10 7.61 -18.88
CA ARG A 124 -20.01 8.58 -19.15
C ARG A 124 -20.15 9.86 -18.31
N ALA A 125 -21.38 10.39 -18.20
CA ALA A 125 -21.67 11.55 -17.36
C ALA A 125 -21.37 11.25 -15.89
N THR A 126 -21.77 10.07 -15.40
CA THR A 126 -21.49 9.60 -14.03
C THR A 126 -19.99 9.49 -13.76
N LEU A 127 -19.21 8.95 -14.70
CA LEU A 127 -17.75 8.89 -14.55
C LEU A 127 -17.13 10.29 -14.43
N ARG A 128 -17.57 11.25 -15.24
CA ARG A 128 -17.09 12.65 -15.17
C ARG A 128 -17.44 13.30 -13.82
N THR A 129 -18.68 13.12 -13.35
CA THR A 129 -19.14 13.65 -12.06
C THR A 129 -18.34 13.05 -10.91
N ASN A 130 -18.13 11.74 -10.92
CA ASN A 130 -17.34 11.04 -9.90
C ASN A 130 -15.87 11.49 -9.89
N CYS A 131 -15.29 11.72 -11.08
CA CYS A 131 -13.94 12.28 -11.20
C CYS A 131 -13.86 13.67 -10.55
N ALA A 132 -14.79 14.58 -10.89
CA ALA A 132 -14.84 15.92 -10.32
C ALA A 132 -15.03 15.92 -8.79
N THR A 133 -15.89 15.05 -8.27
CA THR A 133 -16.09 14.88 -6.82
C THR A 133 -14.82 14.44 -6.12
N LYS A 134 -14.08 13.47 -6.69
CA LYS A 134 -12.82 13.01 -6.12
C LYS A 134 -11.70 14.06 -6.25
N GLU A 135 -11.67 14.82 -7.33
CA GLU A 135 -10.75 15.98 -7.50
C GLU A 135 -10.98 17.00 -6.39
N THR A 136 -12.24 17.36 -6.11
CA THR A 136 -12.60 18.24 -5.00
C THR A 136 -12.16 17.67 -3.65
N ALA A 137 -12.35 16.37 -3.43
CA ALA A 137 -11.92 15.71 -2.20
C ALA A 137 -10.40 15.73 -2.00
N ILE A 138 -9.60 15.56 -3.08
CA ILE A 138 -8.14 15.68 -3.04
C ILE A 138 -7.73 17.11 -2.73
N ASN A 139 -8.37 18.10 -3.39
CA ASN A 139 -8.10 19.52 -3.16
C ASN A 139 -8.41 19.96 -1.73
N GLY A 140 -9.39 19.37 -1.09
CA GLY A 140 -9.74 19.60 0.31
C GLY A 140 -8.77 19.02 1.34
N LYS A 141 -7.78 18.18 0.94
CA LYS A 141 -6.80 17.65 1.88
C LYS A 141 -5.84 18.74 2.37
N THR A 142 -5.58 18.75 3.67
CA THR A 142 -4.76 19.79 4.32
C THR A 142 -3.34 19.36 4.63
N THR A 143 -3.02 18.05 4.54
CA THR A 143 -1.69 17.51 4.83
C THR A 143 -1.18 16.60 3.71
N LYS A 144 0.14 16.51 3.56
CA LYS A 144 0.80 15.62 2.59
C LYS A 144 0.44 14.15 2.83
N ALA A 145 0.37 13.73 4.11
CA ALA A 145 -0.04 12.38 4.48
C ALA A 145 -1.45 12.05 3.98
N HIS A 146 -2.42 12.94 4.18
CA HIS A 146 -3.78 12.75 3.71
C HIS A 146 -3.90 12.70 2.18
N VAL A 147 -3.02 13.39 1.45
CA VAL A 147 -2.97 13.29 -0.03
C VAL A 147 -2.35 11.95 -0.43
N ALA A 148 -1.25 11.54 0.20
CA ALA A 148 -0.61 10.26 -0.07
C ALA A 148 -1.59 9.10 0.16
N ASP A 149 -2.26 9.07 1.30
CA ASP A 149 -3.18 8.01 1.71
C ASP A 149 -4.53 8.03 0.97
N TYR A 150 -4.79 9.05 0.14
CA TYR A 150 -6.04 9.10 -0.63
C TYR A 150 -6.07 7.99 -1.69
N SER A 151 -7.00 7.05 -1.52
CA SER A 151 -7.16 5.91 -2.43
C SER A 151 -7.79 6.35 -3.75
N LEU A 152 -7.12 6.06 -4.85
CA LEU A 152 -7.66 6.25 -6.20
C LEU A 152 -8.54 5.07 -6.59
N PRO A 153 -9.55 5.26 -7.46
CA PRO A 153 -10.40 4.17 -7.93
C PRO A 153 -9.59 3.19 -8.78
N SER A 154 -10.04 1.94 -8.78
CA SER A 154 -9.58 0.91 -9.71
C SER A 154 -10.81 0.39 -10.45
N PHE A 155 -10.80 0.47 -11.78
CA PHE A 155 -11.81 -0.14 -12.63
C PHE A 155 -11.22 -1.46 -13.16
N ILE A 156 -11.85 -2.58 -12.81
CA ILE A 156 -11.47 -3.94 -13.21
C ILE A 156 -12.31 -4.36 -14.41
#